data_5b3ed68107f04ac61873c0a7162bf692
#
_entry.id   5b3ed68107f04ac61873c0a7162bf692
#
_cell.length_a   1.000
_cell.length_b   1.000
_cell.length_c   1.000
_cell.angle_alpha   90.00
_cell.angle_beta   90.00
_cell.angle_gamma   90.00
#
_symmetry.space_group_name_H-M   'P 1'
#
loop_
_entity.id
_entity.type
_entity.pdbx_description
1 polymer ?
#
loop_
_entity_poly.entity_id
_entity_poly.type
_entity_poly.pdbx_seq_one_letter_code
_entity_poly.pdbx_strand_id
1 'polypeptide(L)'
;MIKHTAIAAFFAVATWVNAAPVKVVIKDGKGEVIGSARIVAAQRGGVLIHVKVRGLPSGEHAAHIHQNAKCEGPAFTSAGPHFNPEMKHHGLDNPDGPHAGDMANFKVTGVKGKADVTLVNTHVTMGTDDHSIFSNGGTALVIHAKADDMKSDPAGNAGDRIACGVIAK
;
A
#
# COMPACT_ATOMS: atom_id res chain seq x y z
N MET A 1 55.26 -6.66 35.25
CA MET A 1 53.98 -5.94 35.50
C MET A 1 53.19 -6.01 34.21
N ILE A 2 52.19 -6.87 34.11
CA ILE A 2 51.34 -7.04 32.92
C ILE A 2 50.11 -6.15 33.12
N LYS A 3 49.92 -5.14 32.26
CA LYS A 3 48.77 -4.27 32.30
C LYS A 3 47.64 -4.92 31.52
N HIS A 4 46.57 -5.31 32.21
CA HIS A 4 45.35 -5.80 31.58
C HIS A 4 44.50 -4.61 31.20
N THR A 5 44.32 -4.40 29.89
CA THR A 5 43.39 -3.39 29.35
C THR A 5 42.05 -4.06 29.18
N ALA A 6 41.08 -3.67 29.98
CA ALA A 6 39.69 -4.14 29.85
C ALA A 6 39.03 -3.42 28.65
N ILE A 7 38.63 -4.15 27.63
CA ILE A 7 37.83 -3.68 26.53
C ILE A 7 36.35 -3.76 26.93
N ALA A 8 35.73 -2.61 27.17
CA ALA A 8 34.28 -2.54 27.39
C ALA A 8 33.55 -2.67 26.07
N ALA A 9 32.87 -3.76 25.83
CA ALA A 9 31.99 -3.96 24.67
C ALA A 9 30.68 -3.20 24.90
N PHE A 10 30.45 -2.12 24.15
CA PHE A 10 29.16 -1.44 24.09
C PHE A 10 28.20 -2.25 23.23
N PHE A 11 27.25 -2.92 23.84
CA PHE A 11 26.11 -3.47 23.13
C PHE A 11 25.11 -2.36 22.83
N ALA A 12 25.04 -1.93 21.57
CA ALA A 12 23.97 -1.04 21.09
C ALA A 12 22.66 -1.84 21.06
N VAL A 13 21.75 -1.55 21.97
CA VAL A 13 20.38 -2.06 21.94
C VAL A 13 19.65 -1.31 20.82
N ALA A 14 19.44 -1.98 19.68
CA ALA A 14 18.59 -1.44 18.62
C ALA A 14 17.14 -1.40 19.12
N THR A 15 16.67 -0.22 19.47
CA THR A 15 15.25 0.02 19.78
C THR A 15 14.47 -0.01 18.47
N TRP A 16 13.66 -1.04 18.26
CA TRP A 16 12.72 -1.10 17.16
C TRP A 16 11.64 -0.05 17.40
N VAL A 17 11.69 1.06 16.68
CA VAL A 17 10.61 2.05 16.68
C VAL A 17 9.47 1.43 15.88
N ASN A 18 8.51 0.86 16.58
CA ASN A 18 7.28 0.35 15.98
C ASN A 18 6.43 1.57 15.59
N ALA A 19 6.40 1.91 14.29
CA ALA A 19 5.54 2.96 13.78
C ALA A 19 4.07 2.66 14.14
N ALA A 20 3.35 3.67 14.62
CA ALA A 20 1.94 3.52 14.97
C ALA A 20 1.13 3.09 13.73
N PRO A 21 0.11 2.23 13.92
CA PRO A 21 -0.76 1.83 12.82
C PRO A 21 -1.46 3.03 12.17
N VAL A 22 -1.50 3.05 10.84
CA VAL A 22 -2.25 4.05 10.08
C VAL A 22 -3.65 3.52 9.80
N LYS A 23 -4.66 4.35 10.07
CA LYS A 23 -6.06 4.06 9.73
C LYS A 23 -6.44 4.85 8.49
N VAL A 24 -6.99 4.16 7.50
CA VAL A 24 -7.42 4.70 6.22
C VAL A 24 -8.92 4.50 6.07
N VAL A 25 -9.67 5.56 5.83
CA VAL A 25 -11.10 5.48 5.50
C VAL A 25 -11.22 5.31 3.98
N ILE A 26 -11.92 4.26 3.54
CA ILE A 26 -12.12 3.96 2.12
C ILE A 26 -13.50 4.44 1.70
N LYS A 27 -13.54 5.26 0.63
CA LYS A 27 -14.75 5.82 0.04
C LYS A 27 -14.92 5.34 -1.39
N ASP A 28 -16.17 5.22 -1.83
CA ASP A 28 -16.52 4.99 -3.23
C ASP A 28 -16.53 6.29 -4.06
N GLY A 29 -16.82 6.18 -5.36
CA GLY A 29 -16.89 7.32 -6.28
C GLY A 29 -17.97 8.36 -5.97
N LYS A 30 -18.92 8.04 -5.09
CA LYS A 30 -19.94 8.97 -4.58
C LYS A 30 -19.52 9.66 -3.28
N GLY A 31 -18.37 9.28 -2.72
CA GLY A 31 -17.88 9.77 -1.44
C GLY A 31 -18.45 9.03 -0.23
N GLU A 32 -19.23 7.96 -0.43
CA GLU A 32 -19.76 7.13 0.65
C GLU A 32 -18.66 6.26 1.27
N VAL A 33 -18.65 6.14 2.61
CA VAL A 33 -17.71 5.27 3.32
C VAL A 33 -18.14 3.82 3.13
N ILE A 34 -17.32 3.07 2.39
CA ILE A 34 -17.54 1.64 2.13
C ILE A 34 -16.64 0.73 2.95
N GLY A 35 -15.68 1.28 3.68
CA GLY A 35 -14.79 0.48 4.50
C GLY A 35 -13.61 1.24 5.06
N SER A 36 -12.61 0.47 5.44
CA SER A 36 -11.35 1.00 5.99
C SER A 36 -10.18 0.08 5.68
N ALA A 37 -8.97 0.64 5.75
CA ALA A 37 -7.75 -0.16 5.83
C ALA A 37 -6.96 0.20 7.10
N ARG A 38 -6.21 -0.76 7.62
CA ARG A 38 -5.24 -0.58 8.69
C ARG A 38 -3.88 -1.01 8.19
N ILE A 39 -2.92 -0.08 8.21
CA ILE A 39 -1.56 -0.31 7.71
C ILE A 39 -0.61 -0.40 8.90
N VAL A 40 0.23 -1.42 8.91
CA VAL A 40 1.29 -1.63 9.91
C VAL A 40 2.59 -2.00 9.22
N ALA A 41 3.72 -1.67 9.83
CA ALA A 41 5.01 -2.16 9.38
C ALA A 41 5.09 -3.68 9.54
N ALA A 42 5.59 -4.36 8.51
CA ALA A 42 5.83 -5.80 8.57
C ALA A 42 7.19 -6.10 9.21
N GLN A 43 7.28 -7.19 9.96
CA GLN A 43 8.51 -7.56 10.69
C GLN A 43 9.74 -7.80 9.79
N ARG A 44 9.51 -8.22 8.54
CA ARG A 44 10.56 -8.53 7.56
C ARG A 44 10.76 -7.44 6.52
N GLY A 45 10.30 -6.22 6.81
CA GLY A 45 10.27 -5.09 5.88
C GLY A 45 8.95 -5.00 5.11
N GLY A 46 8.66 -3.80 4.59
CA GLY A 46 7.39 -3.51 3.93
C GLY A 46 6.24 -3.23 4.89
N VAL A 47 5.02 -3.39 4.40
CA VAL A 47 3.78 -3.13 5.16
C VAL A 47 2.76 -4.26 4.99
N LEU A 48 1.92 -4.43 6.02
CA LEU A 48 0.69 -5.22 5.95
C LEU A 48 -0.49 -4.24 5.92
N ILE A 49 -1.37 -4.41 4.94
CA ILE A 49 -2.55 -3.57 4.72
C ILE A 49 -3.79 -4.44 4.91
N HIS A 50 -4.41 -4.34 6.09
CA HIS A 50 -5.64 -5.07 6.38
C HIS A 50 -6.83 -4.26 5.88
N VAL A 51 -7.49 -4.74 4.83
CA VAL A 51 -8.60 -4.09 4.13
C VAL A 51 -9.92 -4.74 4.51
N LYS A 52 -10.88 -3.92 4.97
CA LYS A 52 -12.27 -4.31 5.19
C LYS A 52 -13.18 -3.40 4.38
N VAL A 53 -13.85 -3.96 3.37
CA VAL A 53 -14.75 -3.21 2.48
C VAL A 53 -16.05 -3.96 2.23
N ARG A 54 -17.07 -3.21 1.80
CA ARG A 54 -18.37 -3.72 1.38
C ARG A 54 -18.92 -2.89 0.22
N GLY A 55 -19.88 -3.47 -0.52
CA GLY A 55 -20.55 -2.76 -1.62
C GLY A 55 -19.74 -2.73 -2.91
N LEU A 56 -18.60 -3.44 -2.99
CA LEU A 56 -17.88 -3.61 -4.24
C LEU A 56 -18.49 -4.73 -5.10
N PRO A 57 -18.32 -4.72 -6.42
CA PRO A 57 -18.67 -5.87 -7.26
C PRO A 57 -17.99 -7.15 -6.76
N SER A 58 -18.68 -8.30 -6.86
CA SER A 58 -18.03 -9.59 -6.58
C SER A 58 -17.04 -9.96 -7.68
N GLY A 59 -15.88 -10.48 -7.31
CA GLY A 59 -14.82 -10.85 -8.25
C GLY A 59 -13.42 -10.56 -7.69
N GLU A 60 -12.43 -10.63 -8.55
CA GLU A 60 -11.07 -10.22 -8.23
C GLU A 60 -10.85 -8.76 -8.58
N HIS A 61 -10.16 -8.07 -7.70
CA HIS A 61 -9.87 -6.65 -7.81
C HIS A 61 -8.39 -6.38 -7.53
N ALA A 62 -7.84 -5.45 -8.29
CA ALA A 62 -6.55 -4.87 -7.96
C ALA A 62 -6.67 -3.84 -6.84
N ALA A 63 -5.62 -3.73 -6.05
CA ALA A 63 -5.41 -2.62 -5.15
C ALA A 63 -3.97 -2.14 -5.29
N HIS A 64 -3.78 -0.82 -5.43
CA HIS A 64 -2.45 -0.22 -5.57
C HIS A 64 -2.29 0.97 -4.64
N ILE A 65 -1.04 1.24 -4.24
CA ILE A 65 -0.70 2.51 -3.60
C ILE A 65 -0.40 3.52 -4.69
N HIS A 66 -1.13 4.64 -4.70
CA HIS A 66 -0.99 5.74 -5.64
C HIS A 66 -0.20 6.90 -5.04
N GLN A 67 0.44 7.69 -5.91
CA GLN A 67 1.47 8.67 -5.55
C GLN A 67 0.97 9.83 -4.67
N ASN A 68 -0.30 10.25 -4.81
CA ASN A 68 -0.80 11.46 -4.16
C ASN A 68 -1.80 11.13 -3.04
N ALA A 69 -1.70 11.81 -1.91
CA ALA A 69 -2.64 11.74 -0.78
C ALA A 69 -3.98 12.44 -1.10
N LYS A 70 -4.60 12.09 -2.23
CA LYS A 70 -5.85 12.69 -2.73
C LYS A 70 -6.80 11.62 -3.26
N CYS A 71 -8.08 11.73 -2.90
CA CYS A 71 -9.15 10.81 -3.31
C CYS A 71 -10.39 11.58 -3.76
N GLU A 72 -10.26 12.42 -4.80
CA GLU A 72 -11.39 13.19 -5.35
C GLU A 72 -12.19 12.31 -6.32
N GLY A 73 -13.45 12.07 -5.95
CA GLY A 73 -14.36 11.28 -6.78
C GLY A 73 -14.86 12.04 -8.02
N PRO A 74 -15.54 11.36 -8.96
CA PRO A 74 -15.82 9.93 -8.94
C PRO A 74 -14.68 9.03 -9.41
N ALA A 75 -13.75 9.53 -10.24
CA ALA A 75 -12.73 8.72 -10.92
C ALA A 75 -11.38 8.63 -10.18
N PHE A 76 -11.22 9.36 -9.07
CA PHE A 76 -10.01 9.35 -8.24
C PHE A 76 -8.70 9.64 -9.00
N THR A 77 -8.79 10.40 -10.09
CA THR A 77 -7.61 10.78 -10.90
C THR A 77 -6.60 11.62 -10.12
N SER A 78 -7.08 12.35 -9.09
CA SER A 78 -6.24 13.14 -8.19
C SER A 78 -5.26 12.32 -7.36
N ALA A 79 -5.50 10.99 -7.19
CA ALA A 79 -4.54 10.08 -6.58
C ALA A 79 -3.23 9.92 -7.41
N GLY A 80 -3.23 10.35 -8.67
CA GLY A 80 -2.07 10.26 -9.55
C GLY A 80 -1.80 8.84 -10.08
N PRO A 81 -0.60 8.57 -10.61
CA PRO A 81 -0.16 7.22 -11.01
C PRO A 81 0.15 6.36 -9.79
N HIS A 82 0.54 5.11 -10.00
CA HIS A 82 1.07 4.24 -8.96
C HIS A 82 2.31 4.88 -8.30
N PHE A 83 2.49 4.64 -7.01
CA PHE A 83 3.68 5.09 -6.30
C PHE A 83 4.91 4.35 -6.83
N ASN A 84 5.82 5.08 -7.47
CA ASN A 84 6.94 4.52 -8.23
C ASN A 84 8.21 5.38 -8.11
N PRO A 85 8.87 5.41 -6.94
CA PRO A 85 10.06 6.23 -6.73
C PRO A 85 11.27 5.78 -7.57
N GLU A 86 11.31 4.52 -8.02
CA GLU A 86 12.40 3.95 -8.79
C GLU A 86 12.17 4.03 -10.31
N MET A 87 11.05 4.58 -10.78
CA MET A 87 10.68 4.69 -12.21
C MET A 87 10.72 3.34 -12.95
N LYS A 88 10.31 2.27 -12.29
CA LYS A 88 10.18 0.93 -12.86
C LYS A 88 8.91 0.79 -13.71
N HIS A 89 8.79 -0.32 -14.42
CA HIS A 89 7.57 -0.72 -15.11
C HIS A 89 6.54 -1.32 -14.14
N HIS A 90 5.29 -1.42 -14.57
CA HIS A 90 4.22 -2.02 -13.78
C HIS A 90 4.31 -3.54 -13.77
N GLY A 91 3.93 -4.12 -12.61
CA GLY A 91 3.55 -5.51 -12.47
C GLY A 91 4.52 -6.38 -11.70
N LEU A 92 3.96 -7.20 -10.81
CA LEU A 92 4.74 -8.13 -9.96
C LEU A 92 5.42 -9.25 -10.78
N ASP A 93 4.89 -9.56 -11.98
CA ASP A 93 5.43 -10.55 -12.91
C ASP A 93 6.21 -9.92 -14.06
N ASN A 94 6.43 -8.61 -14.04
CA ASN A 94 7.22 -7.90 -15.04
C ASN A 94 8.70 -7.90 -14.62
N PRO A 95 9.64 -8.37 -15.44
CA PRO A 95 11.07 -8.39 -15.10
C PRO A 95 11.66 -6.98 -14.85
N ASP A 96 11.08 -5.93 -15.45
CA ASP A 96 11.48 -4.53 -15.29
C ASP A 96 10.65 -3.79 -14.22
N GLY A 97 9.79 -4.50 -13.51
CA GLY A 97 8.92 -4.03 -12.43
C GLY A 97 9.37 -4.54 -11.06
N PRO A 98 8.46 -4.47 -10.09
CA PRO A 98 7.22 -3.71 -10.08
C PRO A 98 7.40 -2.24 -9.70
N HIS A 99 6.30 -1.43 -9.83
CA HIS A 99 6.20 -0.19 -9.07
C HIS A 99 6.20 -0.49 -7.57
N ALA A 100 6.67 0.44 -6.75
CA ALA A 100 6.61 0.26 -5.30
C ALA A 100 5.17 0.14 -4.77
N GLY A 101 4.20 0.73 -5.47
CA GLY A 101 2.79 0.68 -5.11
C GLY A 101 2.02 -0.56 -5.57
N ASP A 102 2.63 -1.43 -6.38
CA ASP A 102 1.95 -2.63 -6.91
C ASP A 102 1.75 -3.69 -5.84
N MET A 103 0.61 -4.39 -5.90
CA MET A 103 0.25 -5.45 -4.95
C MET A 103 -0.51 -6.58 -5.64
N ALA A 104 -0.57 -7.72 -4.97
CA ALA A 104 -1.39 -8.84 -5.44
C ALA A 104 -2.88 -8.50 -5.44
N ASN A 105 -3.64 -9.11 -6.37
CA ASN A 105 -5.08 -9.02 -6.40
C ASN A 105 -5.73 -9.59 -5.14
N PHE A 106 -6.94 -9.15 -4.84
CA PHE A 106 -7.75 -9.69 -3.76
C PHE A 106 -9.16 -10.00 -4.22
N LYS A 107 -9.84 -10.89 -3.50
CA LYS A 107 -11.19 -11.36 -3.86
C LYS A 107 -12.25 -10.69 -3.01
N VAL A 108 -13.26 -10.17 -3.69
CA VAL A 108 -14.52 -9.69 -3.12
C VAL A 108 -15.58 -10.78 -3.30
N THR A 109 -16.32 -11.11 -2.22
CA THR A 109 -17.26 -12.23 -2.23
C THR A 109 -18.65 -11.85 -1.73
N GLY A 110 -19.62 -12.66 -2.12
CA GLY A 110 -21.01 -12.59 -1.66
C GLY A 110 -21.82 -11.44 -2.25
N VAL A 111 -23.13 -11.53 -2.12
CA VAL A 111 -24.09 -10.55 -2.68
C VAL A 111 -23.96 -9.13 -2.11
N LYS A 112 -23.29 -8.99 -0.97
CA LYS A 112 -23.00 -7.67 -0.35
C LYS A 112 -21.63 -7.13 -0.72
N GLY A 113 -20.90 -7.81 -1.61
CA GLY A 113 -19.59 -7.39 -2.11
C GLY A 113 -18.59 -7.10 -0.98
N LYS A 114 -18.27 -8.11 -0.15
CA LYS A 114 -17.40 -7.94 1.02
C LYS A 114 -16.01 -8.49 0.77
N ALA A 115 -15.02 -7.79 1.31
CA ALA A 115 -13.68 -8.33 1.52
C ALA A 115 -13.20 -7.99 2.95
N ASP A 116 -12.49 -8.94 3.55
CA ASP A 116 -11.74 -8.81 4.81
C ASP A 116 -10.43 -9.56 4.58
N VAL A 117 -9.41 -8.83 4.12
CA VAL A 117 -8.17 -9.40 3.59
C VAL A 117 -6.95 -8.62 4.08
N THR A 118 -5.81 -9.28 4.12
CA THR A 118 -4.53 -8.62 4.36
C THR A 118 -3.67 -8.70 3.10
N LEU A 119 -3.38 -7.55 2.53
CA LEU A 119 -2.42 -7.38 1.45
C LEU A 119 -1.03 -7.16 2.03
N VAL A 120 -0.03 -7.68 1.36
CA VAL A 120 1.38 -7.49 1.71
C VAL A 120 2.04 -6.65 0.62
N ASN A 121 2.75 -5.61 1.01
CA ASN A 121 3.60 -4.88 0.09
C ASN A 121 5.00 -4.78 0.71
N THR A 122 5.99 -5.35 0.02
CA THR A 122 7.39 -5.39 0.46
C THR A 122 8.24 -4.26 -0.11
N HIS A 123 7.67 -3.44 -1.00
CA HIS A 123 8.38 -2.40 -1.74
C HIS A 123 8.19 -0.99 -1.16
N VAL A 124 7.31 -0.84 -0.15
CA VAL A 124 7.10 0.44 0.53
C VAL A 124 7.44 0.33 2.01
N THR A 125 7.62 1.48 2.66
CA THR A 125 7.93 1.57 4.10
C THR A 125 6.96 2.51 4.82
N MET A 126 7.00 2.49 6.16
CA MET A 126 6.37 3.50 7.02
C MET A 126 7.41 4.45 7.62
N GLY A 127 8.64 4.46 7.08
CA GLY A 127 9.76 5.28 7.51
C GLY A 127 9.75 6.70 6.91
N THR A 128 10.96 7.20 6.64
CA THR A 128 11.20 8.54 6.06
C THR A 128 12.05 8.47 4.79
N ASP A 129 12.27 7.26 4.28
CA ASP A 129 12.99 7.00 3.04
C ASP A 129 12.10 7.26 1.80
N ASP A 130 12.67 7.16 0.60
CA ASP A 130 11.98 7.45 -0.66
C ASP A 130 10.82 6.48 -0.95
N HIS A 131 10.83 5.29 -0.34
CA HIS A 131 9.76 4.28 -0.42
C HIS A 131 8.66 4.47 0.62
N SER A 132 8.72 5.54 1.42
CA SER A 132 7.74 5.80 2.46
C SER A 132 6.35 6.08 1.89
N ILE A 133 5.33 5.39 2.42
CA ILE A 133 3.93 5.70 2.10
C ILE A 133 3.49 7.11 2.54
N PHE A 134 4.36 7.82 3.26
CA PHE A 134 4.17 9.21 3.69
C PHE A 134 4.96 10.22 2.86
N SER A 135 5.66 9.79 1.81
CA SER A 135 6.41 10.68 0.92
C SER A 135 5.49 11.74 0.31
N ASN A 136 6.01 12.96 0.12
CA ASN A 136 5.30 14.09 -0.48
C ASN A 136 3.95 14.44 0.20
N GLY A 137 3.83 14.21 1.50
CA GLY A 137 2.62 14.47 2.28
C GLY A 137 1.64 13.30 2.33
N GLY A 138 2.03 12.15 1.80
CA GLY A 138 1.27 10.91 1.83
C GLY A 138 0.94 10.36 0.45
N THR A 139 0.25 9.23 0.45
CA THR A 139 -0.14 8.44 -0.72
C THR A 139 -1.64 8.12 -0.66
N ALA A 140 -2.15 7.28 -1.57
CA ALA A 140 -3.53 6.80 -1.51
C ALA A 140 -3.61 5.30 -1.82
N LEU A 141 -4.45 4.58 -1.09
CA LEU A 141 -4.85 3.22 -1.45
C LEU A 141 -6.04 3.31 -2.42
N VAL A 142 -5.86 2.82 -3.64
CA VAL A 142 -6.91 2.79 -4.67
C VAL A 142 -7.29 1.34 -4.97
N ILE A 143 -8.59 1.07 -5.05
CA ILE A 143 -9.14 -0.22 -5.48
C ILE A 143 -9.71 -0.05 -6.89
N HIS A 144 -9.40 -0.99 -7.76
CA HIS A 144 -9.78 -0.99 -9.16
C HIS A 144 -10.95 -1.93 -9.46
N ALA A 145 -11.61 -1.72 -10.61
CA ALA A 145 -12.80 -2.46 -11.01
C ALA A 145 -12.54 -3.93 -11.40
N LYS A 146 -11.31 -4.26 -11.77
CA LYS A 146 -10.90 -5.59 -12.25
C LYS A 146 -9.62 -6.04 -11.56
N ALA A 147 -9.26 -7.29 -11.77
CA ALA A 147 -7.94 -7.82 -11.45
C ALA A 147 -6.87 -7.14 -12.30
N ASP A 148 -5.68 -6.99 -11.71
CA ASP A 148 -4.44 -6.65 -12.37
C ASP A 148 -3.89 -7.88 -13.09
N ASP A 149 -3.39 -7.72 -14.32
CA ASP A 149 -2.72 -8.78 -15.09
C ASP A 149 -1.26 -9.00 -14.69
N MET A 150 -0.75 -8.19 -13.75
CA MET A 150 0.59 -8.22 -13.16
C MET A 150 1.75 -7.90 -14.12
N LYS A 151 1.47 -7.36 -15.30
CA LYS A 151 2.49 -7.16 -16.35
C LYS A 151 2.33 -5.88 -17.16
N SER A 152 1.10 -5.52 -17.54
CA SER A 152 0.87 -4.48 -18.56
C SER A 152 0.99 -3.08 -17.99
N ASP A 153 1.90 -2.27 -18.52
CA ASP A 153 1.96 -0.85 -18.21
C ASP A 153 0.67 -0.11 -18.69
N PRO A 154 0.28 0.92 -17.98
CA PRO A 154 0.85 1.45 -16.73
C PRO A 154 0.17 0.91 -15.45
N ALA A 155 -0.81 0.00 -15.53
CA ALA A 155 -1.65 -0.37 -14.40
C ALA A 155 -2.34 -1.75 -14.53
N GLY A 156 -1.74 -2.69 -15.28
CA GLY A 156 -2.18 -4.08 -15.35
C GLY A 156 -3.59 -4.29 -15.89
N ASN A 157 -4.10 -3.40 -16.75
CA ASN A 157 -5.47 -3.48 -17.28
C ASN A 157 -6.56 -3.59 -16.20
N ALA A 158 -6.28 -3.11 -14.98
CA ALA A 158 -7.14 -3.22 -13.81
C ALA A 158 -8.47 -2.44 -13.90
N GLY A 159 -8.65 -1.64 -14.95
CA GLY A 159 -9.88 -0.88 -15.20
C GLY A 159 -10.02 0.35 -14.31
N ASP A 160 -11.26 0.82 -14.16
CA ASP A 160 -11.57 2.05 -13.44
C ASP A 160 -11.20 1.98 -11.96
N ARG A 161 -10.92 3.14 -11.37
CA ARG A 161 -10.73 3.31 -9.92
C ARG A 161 -12.10 3.42 -9.26
N ILE A 162 -12.46 2.46 -8.43
CA ILE A 162 -13.81 2.36 -7.85
C ILE A 162 -13.87 2.72 -6.36
N ALA A 163 -12.73 2.72 -5.68
CA ALA A 163 -12.65 3.15 -4.30
C ALA A 163 -11.26 3.71 -3.97
N CYS A 164 -11.21 4.62 -3.01
CA CYS A 164 -9.97 5.30 -2.63
C CYS A 164 -9.96 5.65 -1.14
N GLY A 165 -8.76 5.59 -0.54
CA GLY A 165 -8.51 6.02 0.83
C GLY A 165 -7.16 6.70 0.96
N VAL A 166 -7.13 7.90 1.53
CA VAL A 166 -5.90 8.69 1.74
C VAL A 166 -5.05 8.06 2.84
N ILE A 167 -3.76 7.91 2.57
CA ILE A 167 -2.73 7.46 3.51
C ILE A 167 -1.87 8.68 3.87
N ALA A 168 -2.04 9.21 5.06
CA ALA A 168 -1.27 10.33 5.59
C ALA A 168 -1.04 10.15 7.10
N LYS A 169 -0.10 10.93 7.66
CA LYS A 169 0.14 11.03 9.11
C LYS A 169 -0.86 11.96 9.77
#